data_5cedb92970d88c01af969d4c5bb1be2d
#
_entry.id   5cedb92970d88c01af969d4c5bb1be2d
#
_cell.length_a   1.000
_cell.length_b   1.000
_cell.length_c   1.000
_cell.angle_alpha   90.00
_cell.angle_beta   90.00
_cell.angle_gamma   90.00
#
_symmetry.space_group_name_H-M   'P 1'
#
loop_
_entity.id
_entity.type
_entity.pdbx_description
1 polymer ?
#
loop_
_entity_poly.entity_id
_entity_poly.type
_entity_poly.pdbx_seq_one_letter_code
_entity_poly.pdbx_strand_id
1 'polypeptide(L)'
;MNSKSPHTGKILVVDDSPDNIFLVKTILEAEGYTVSTAESGASALMQLQASPCDLVLLDLMMPEMDGYEVTRHIRSEINLQQYIPILLITAHDSPSVAQGLDLGADDFIRKPVSVDELLARVRSLLRLKHSIDERDEIARQRQDFVSRLTHDLRTPLVAADRMLMLLQQGALGQLSPQIQEVVVIMTRSNINLLTMVNTLLEVYRFEAGRKTLIFQPVNINELLKDVSGELTPLAEEKALAINLDFSDDSTPKIVMGDRLELHRLFTNLIGNAIKFTDSGSITIRLNNQHQPEQNIIEVADTGSGIPSEEQPTLFERFRQGNHNRSGSGLGLYLARRIVEAHEGTINVTSELGQGSVFTICLPAKIIRDS
;
A
#
# COMPACT_ATOMS: atom_id res chain seq x y z
N MET A 1 -19.16 -18.08 -42.03
CA MET A 1 -19.92 -18.34 -40.81
C MET A 1 -19.03 -17.94 -39.66
N ASN A 2 -19.14 -16.68 -39.17
CA ASN A 2 -18.44 -16.24 -38.00
C ASN A 2 -19.24 -16.72 -36.76
N SER A 3 -18.76 -17.70 -36.06
CA SER A 3 -19.25 -18.03 -34.74
C SER A 3 -18.89 -16.88 -33.80
N LYS A 4 -19.82 -15.93 -33.60
CA LYS A 4 -19.73 -14.97 -32.49
C LYS A 4 -19.73 -15.80 -31.21
N SER A 5 -18.61 -15.81 -30.49
CA SER A 5 -18.58 -16.28 -29.10
C SER A 5 -19.65 -15.52 -28.34
N PRO A 6 -20.48 -16.18 -27.53
CA PRO A 6 -21.52 -15.47 -26.76
C PRO A 6 -20.80 -14.44 -25.88
N HIS A 7 -21.16 -13.17 -26.05
CA HIS A 7 -20.69 -12.11 -25.17
C HIS A 7 -21.32 -12.33 -23.78
N THR A 8 -20.56 -12.89 -22.85
CA THR A 8 -21.01 -13.08 -21.47
C THR A 8 -20.69 -11.82 -20.67
N GLY A 9 -21.69 -11.01 -20.41
CA GLY A 9 -21.59 -9.81 -19.56
C GLY A 9 -22.95 -9.48 -18.96
N LYS A 10 -22.97 -9.07 -17.70
CA LYS A 10 -24.18 -8.62 -17.00
C LYS A 10 -24.24 -7.10 -17.07
N ILE A 11 -25.27 -6.57 -17.68
CA ILE A 11 -25.45 -5.13 -17.88
C ILE A 11 -26.69 -4.67 -17.12
N LEU A 12 -26.55 -3.61 -16.33
CA LEU A 12 -27.67 -2.93 -15.70
C LEU A 12 -28.07 -1.73 -16.56
N VAL A 13 -29.32 -1.69 -17.01
CA VAL A 13 -29.91 -0.57 -17.75
C VAL A 13 -30.81 0.23 -16.81
N VAL A 14 -30.53 1.51 -16.68
CA VAL A 14 -31.25 2.44 -15.79
C VAL A 14 -31.81 3.59 -16.61
N ASP A 15 -33.14 3.71 -16.69
CA ASP A 15 -33.86 4.78 -17.39
C ASP A 15 -35.25 4.89 -16.77
N ASP A 16 -35.85 6.07 -16.64
CA ASP A 16 -37.19 6.22 -16.07
C ASP A 16 -38.31 5.91 -17.09
N SER A 17 -37.94 5.74 -18.37
CA SER A 17 -38.84 5.38 -19.46
C SER A 17 -38.85 3.86 -19.71
N PRO A 18 -39.96 3.14 -19.47
CA PRO A 18 -40.05 1.73 -19.80
C PRO A 18 -39.79 1.39 -21.28
N ASP A 19 -40.15 2.32 -22.18
CA ASP A 19 -39.90 2.14 -23.63
C ASP A 19 -38.41 2.17 -23.97
N ASN A 20 -37.65 3.07 -23.34
CA ASN A 20 -36.20 3.14 -23.52
C ASN A 20 -35.53 1.87 -22.94
N ILE A 21 -35.93 1.47 -21.76
CA ILE A 21 -35.46 0.22 -21.12
C ILE A 21 -35.69 -0.96 -22.06
N PHE A 22 -36.93 -1.11 -22.57
CA PHE A 22 -37.29 -2.21 -23.45
C PHE A 22 -36.46 -2.23 -24.72
N LEU A 23 -36.27 -1.07 -25.36
CA LEU A 23 -35.48 -0.93 -26.56
C LEU A 23 -34.02 -1.36 -26.33
N VAL A 24 -33.34 -0.74 -25.34
CA VAL A 24 -31.91 -1.00 -25.02
C VAL A 24 -31.74 -2.46 -24.59
N LYS A 25 -32.62 -2.99 -23.75
CA LYS A 25 -32.61 -4.39 -23.32
C LYS A 25 -32.70 -5.33 -24.52
N THR A 26 -33.67 -5.10 -25.43
CA THR A 26 -33.84 -5.96 -26.62
C THR A 26 -32.60 -5.97 -27.50
N ILE A 27 -31.96 -4.81 -27.71
CA ILE A 27 -30.71 -4.70 -28.48
C ILE A 27 -29.58 -5.52 -27.85
N LEU A 28 -29.40 -5.38 -26.52
CA LEU A 28 -28.30 -6.03 -25.81
C LEU A 28 -28.53 -7.55 -25.67
N GLU A 29 -29.77 -7.99 -25.39
CA GLU A 29 -30.09 -9.42 -25.31
C GLU A 29 -29.94 -10.12 -26.68
N ALA A 30 -30.22 -9.43 -27.77
CA ALA A 30 -29.99 -9.96 -29.13
C ALA A 30 -28.51 -10.21 -29.43
N GLU A 31 -27.58 -9.49 -28.77
CA GLU A 31 -26.13 -9.72 -28.85
C GLU A 31 -25.61 -10.73 -27.81
N GLY A 32 -26.50 -11.27 -26.93
CA GLY A 32 -26.15 -12.32 -25.99
C GLY A 32 -25.78 -11.83 -24.58
N TYR A 33 -25.97 -10.55 -24.27
CA TYR A 33 -25.76 -10.03 -22.92
C TYR A 33 -26.90 -10.38 -21.98
N THR A 34 -26.59 -10.54 -20.67
CA THR A 34 -27.62 -10.67 -19.62
C THR A 34 -27.95 -9.27 -19.10
N VAL A 35 -29.22 -8.86 -19.23
CA VAL A 35 -29.65 -7.51 -18.90
C VAL A 35 -30.57 -7.50 -17.69
N SER A 36 -30.23 -6.75 -16.66
CA SER A 36 -31.10 -6.32 -15.58
C SER A 36 -31.51 -4.86 -15.80
N THR A 37 -32.65 -4.47 -15.22
CA THR A 37 -33.25 -3.15 -15.47
C THR A 37 -33.64 -2.49 -14.16
N ALA A 38 -33.55 -1.17 -14.09
CA ALA A 38 -34.02 -0.33 -13.01
C ALA A 38 -34.73 0.91 -13.57
N GLU A 39 -35.83 1.32 -12.99
CA GLU A 39 -36.62 2.47 -13.43
C GLU A 39 -36.31 3.75 -12.65
N SER A 40 -35.35 3.70 -11.72
CA SER A 40 -34.88 4.86 -10.93
C SER A 40 -33.47 4.67 -10.41
N GLY A 41 -32.82 5.76 -10.05
CA GLY A 41 -31.48 5.74 -9.44
C GLY A 41 -31.44 4.95 -8.14
N ALA A 42 -32.43 5.12 -7.26
CA ALA A 42 -32.51 4.40 -6.00
C ALA A 42 -32.63 2.86 -6.20
N SER A 43 -33.47 2.43 -7.17
CA SER A 43 -33.58 1.02 -7.53
C SER A 43 -32.28 0.45 -8.09
N ALA A 44 -31.58 1.23 -8.92
CA ALA A 44 -30.29 0.84 -9.46
C ALA A 44 -29.22 0.62 -8.36
N LEU A 45 -29.12 1.54 -7.40
CA LEU A 45 -28.17 1.42 -6.28
C LEU A 45 -28.47 0.20 -5.40
N MET A 46 -29.75 -0.09 -5.11
CA MET A 46 -30.14 -1.31 -4.37
C MET A 46 -29.76 -2.58 -5.14
N GLN A 47 -30.00 -2.63 -6.45
CA GLN A 47 -29.64 -3.79 -7.28
C GLN A 47 -28.13 -4.02 -7.33
N LEU A 48 -27.33 -2.95 -7.46
CA LEU A 48 -25.87 -3.04 -7.47
C LEU A 48 -25.28 -3.56 -6.15
N GLN A 49 -25.90 -3.23 -5.02
CA GLN A 49 -25.52 -3.77 -3.71
C GLN A 49 -25.87 -5.25 -3.57
N ALA A 50 -27.00 -5.67 -4.11
CA ALA A 50 -27.46 -7.05 -4.01
C ALA A 50 -26.77 -7.99 -5.02
N SER A 51 -26.48 -7.49 -6.24
CA SER A 51 -25.89 -8.28 -7.32
C SER A 51 -25.07 -7.36 -8.23
N PRO A 52 -23.73 -7.39 -8.15
CA PRO A 52 -22.89 -6.57 -9.01
C PRO A 52 -23.04 -6.98 -10.48
N CYS A 53 -22.91 -5.99 -11.38
CA CYS A 53 -22.90 -6.16 -12.83
C CYS A 53 -21.54 -5.76 -13.43
N ASP A 54 -21.37 -6.00 -14.73
CA ASP A 54 -20.12 -5.73 -15.46
C ASP A 54 -20.13 -4.36 -16.14
N LEU A 55 -21.30 -3.73 -16.31
CA LEU A 55 -21.49 -2.41 -16.92
C LEU A 55 -22.83 -1.82 -16.48
N VAL A 56 -22.86 -0.53 -16.20
CA VAL A 56 -24.09 0.25 -16.00
C VAL A 56 -24.29 1.17 -17.20
N LEU A 57 -25.48 1.05 -17.82
CA LEU A 57 -26.02 2.02 -18.77
C LEU A 57 -27.02 2.89 -18.02
N LEU A 58 -26.75 4.18 -17.92
CA LEU A 58 -27.45 5.06 -17.00
C LEU A 58 -27.97 6.30 -17.73
N ASP A 59 -29.30 6.47 -17.74
CA ASP A 59 -29.87 7.72 -18.21
C ASP A 59 -29.49 8.86 -17.28
N LEU A 60 -29.19 10.01 -17.89
CA LEU A 60 -28.79 11.19 -17.14
C LEU A 60 -29.99 11.89 -16.49
N MET A 61 -31.10 11.95 -17.25
CA MET A 61 -32.28 12.76 -16.87
C MET A 61 -33.37 11.86 -16.29
N MET A 62 -33.31 11.62 -14.98
CA MET A 62 -34.31 10.84 -14.25
C MET A 62 -34.92 11.68 -13.11
N PRO A 63 -36.19 11.42 -12.73
CA PRO A 63 -36.82 12.06 -11.57
C PRO A 63 -36.14 11.66 -10.25
N GLU A 64 -36.20 12.53 -9.25
CA GLU A 64 -35.72 12.35 -7.89
C GLU A 64 -34.19 12.26 -7.76
N MET A 65 -33.54 11.35 -8.50
CA MET A 65 -32.10 11.13 -8.48
C MET A 65 -31.59 11.03 -9.93
N ASP A 66 -30.82 12.01 -10.35
CA ASP A 66 -30.27 12.07 -11.70
C ASP A 66 -29.05 11.11 -11.89
N GLY A 67 -28.61 10.92 -13.14
CA GLY A 67 -27.50 10.03 -13.44
C GLY A 67 -26.17 10.50 -12.86
N TYR A 68 -25.99 11.79 -12.58
CA TYR A 68 -24.80 12.30 -11.92
C TYR A 68 -24.75 11.90 -10.44
N GLU A 69 -25.88 11.99 -9.75
CA GLU A 69 -25.99 11.58 -8.36
C GLU A 69 -25.77 10.07 -8.20
N VAL A 70 -26.39 9.27 -9.08
CA VAL A 70 -26.16 7.81 -9.12
C VAL A 70 -24.68 7.50 -9.35
N THR A 71 -24.03 8.17 -10.30
CA THR A 71 -22.59 7.99 -10.58
C THR A 71 -21.75 8.31 -9.35
N ARG A 72 -22.04 9.43 -8.66
CA ARG A 72 -21.33 9.81 -7.43
C ARG A 72 -21.47 8.77 -6.34
N HIS A 73 -22.70 8.26 -6.08
CA HIS A 73 -22.95 7.21 -5.10
C HIS A 73 -22.21 5.91 -5.44
N ILE A 74 -22.18 5.50 -6.71
CA ILE A 74 -21.43 4.31 -7.14
C ILE A 74 -19.93 4.49 -6.87
N ARG A 75 -19.37 5.69 -7.07
CA ARG A 75 -17.93 5.95 -6.94
C ARG A 75 -17.48 6.23 -5.49
N SER A 76 -18.31 6.86 -4.65
CA SER A 76 -17.91 7.32 -3.32
C SER A 76 -18.52 6.54 -2.14
N GLU A 77 -19.73 6.04 -2.26
CA GLU A 77 -20.50 5.53 -1.11
C GLU A 77 -20.73 4.01 -1.14
N ILE A 78 -20.81 3.43 -2.33
CA ILE A 78 -20.95 1.99 -2.45
C ILE A 78 -19.57 1.36 -2.44
N ASN A 79 -19.26 0.61 -1.38
CA ASN A 79 -18.02 -0.16 -1.26
C ASN A 79 -18.09 -1.39 -2.19
N LEU A 80 -18.09 -1.14 -3.50
CA LEU A 80 -18.02 -2.19 -4.51
C LEU A 80 -16.60 -2.77 -4.50
N GLN A 81 -16.50 -4.06 -4.26
CA GLN A 81 -15.21 -4.79 -4.31
C GLN A 81 -14.60 -4.83 -5.72
N GLN A 82 -15.37 -4.42 -6.73
CA GLN A 82 -14.98 -4.44 -8.14
C GLN A 82 -15.32 -3.11 -8.81
N TYR A 83 -14.45 -2.69 -9.73
CA TYR A 83 -14.72 -1.57 -10.59
C TYR A 83 -15.84 -1.89 -11.56
N ILE A 84 -16.84 -1.01 -11.71
CA ILE A 84 -17.95 -1.13 -12.67
C ILE A 84 -17.92 0.10 -13.58
N PRO A 85 -17.70 -0.04 -14.89
CA PRO A 85 -17.80 1.05 -15.82
C PRO A 85 -19.23 1.57 -15.93
N ILE A 86 -19.37 2.90 -16.15
CA ILE A 86 -20.64 3.61 -16.28
C ILE A 86 -20.67 4.30 -17.62
N LEU A 87 -21.66 3.96 -18.46
CA LEU A 87 -21.97 4.64 -19.70
C LEU A 87 -23.21 5.52 -19.50
N LEU A 88 -23.04 6.83 -19.52
CA LEU A 88 -24.14 7.78 -19.43
C LEU A 88 -24.87 7.91 -20.77
N ILE A 89 -26.20 7.93 -20.74
CA ILE A 89 -27.08 8.21 -21.89
C ILE A 89 -27.68 9.61 -21.68
N THR A 90 -27.49 10.52 -22.60
CA THR A 90 -27.88 11.95 -22.41
C THR A 90 -28.63 12.50 -23.60
N ALA A 91 -29.52 13.48 -23.35
CA ALA A 91 -30.18 14.22 -24.43
C ALA A 91 -29.19 15.17 -25.14
N HIS A 92 -29.52 15.57 -26.39
CA HIS A 92 -28.64 16.35 -27.26
C HIS A 92 -28.23 17.72 -26.69
N ASP A 93 -29.09 18.33 -25.85
CA ASP A 93 -28.90 19.68 -25.31
C ASP A 93 -28.38 19.71 -23.87
N SER A 94 -27.84 18.61 -23.34
CA SER A 94 -27.34 18.54 -21.96
C SER A 94 -26.05 19.34 -21.79
N PRO A 95 -25.98 20.27 -20.83
CA PRO A 95 -24.92 21.29 -20.80
C PRO A 95 -23.56 20.78 -20.31
N SER A 96 -23.39 19.55 -19.86
CA SER A 96 -22.12 19.18 -19.26
C SER A 96 -21.77 17.68 -19.32
N VAL A 97 -21.44 17.20 -20.51
CA VAL A 97 -20.73 15.89 -20.65
C VAL A 97 -19.43 15.86 -19.85
N ALA A 98 -18.70 16.99 -19.79
CA ALA A 98 -17.49 17.13 -18.99
C ALA A 98 -17.75 16.85 -17.50
N GLN A 99 -18.86 17.36 -16.95
CA GLN A 99 -19.23 17.13 -15.56
C GLN A 99 -19.46 15.64 -15.23
N GLY A 100 -20.08 14.88 -16.14
CA GLY A 100 -20.30 13.45 -15.93
C GLY A 100 -18.98 12.65 -15.89
N LEU A 101 -18.05 12.97 -16.77
CA LEU A 101 -16.72 12.38 -16.80
C LEU A 101 -15.91 12.77 -15.56
N ASP A 102 -15.96 14.03 -15.13
CA ASP A 102 -15.31 14.51 -13.92
C ASP A 102 -15.87 13.85 -12.64
N LEU A 103 -17.14 13.46 -12.64
CA LEU A 103 -17.80 12.71 -11.56
C LEU A 103 -17.49 11.20 -11.59
N GLY A 104 -16.77 10.73 -12.61
CA GLY A 104 -16.28 9.36 -12.69
C GLY A 104 -17.08 8.43 -13.61
N ALA A 105 -17.92 8.96 -14.50
CA ALA A 105 -18.44 8.16 -15.62
C ALA A 105 -17.30 7.86 -16.61
N ASP A 106 -17.38 6.70 -17.27
CA ASP A 106 -16.30 6.23 -18.16
C ASP A 106 -16.50 6.66 -19.60
N ASP A 107 -17.75 6.81 -20.03
CA ASP A 107 -18.11 7.27 -21.36
C ASP A 107 -19.56 7.79 -21.38
N PHE A 108 -19.96 8.36 -22.50
CA PHE A 108 -21.34 8.83 -22.70
C PHE A 108 -21.81 8.57 -24.13
N ILE A 109 -23.12 8.52 -24.32
CA ILE A 109 -23.78 8.40 -25.61
C ILE A 109 -24.95 9.38 -25.67
N ARG A 110 -25.18 10.02 -26.83
CA ARG A 110 -26.27 11.00 -27.02
C ARG A 110 -27.51 10.32 -27.59
N LYS A 111 -28.69 10.73 -27.09
CA LYS A 111 -29.97 10.38 -27.69
C LYS A 111 -30.19 11.24 -28.97
N PRO A 112 -30.69 10.69 -30.09
CA PRO A 112 -31.16 9.30 -30.29
C PRO A 112 -30.01 8.30 -30.37
N VAL A 113 -30.11 7.21 -29.64
CA VAL A 113 -29.07 6.19 -29.53
C VAL A 113 -29.00 5.36 -30.81
N SER A 114 -27.87 5.42 -31.49
CA SER A 114 -27.58 4.50 -32.60
C SER A 114 -27.20 3.13 -32.08
N VAL A 115 -27.79 2.07 -32.66
CA VAL A 115 -27.50 0.67 -32.25
C VAL A 115 -26.00 0.35 -32.39
N ASP A 116 -25.40 0.74 -33.51
CA ASP A 116 -23.98 0.46 -33.75
C ASP A 116 -23.05 1.18 -32.77
N GLU A 117 -23.38 2.43 -32.43
CA GLU A 117 -22.61 3.21 -31.46
C GLU A 117 -22.75 2.63 -30.06
N LEU A 118 -23.98 2.31 -29.63
CA LEU A 118 -24.23 1.67 -28.32
C LEU A 118 -23.42 0.38 -28.19
N LEU A 119 -23.52 -0.51 -29.15
CA LEU A 119 -22.82 -1.79 -29.10
C LEU A 119 -21.28 -1.62 -29.16
N ALA A 120 -20.77 -0.64 -29.90
CA ALA A 120 -19.34 -0.35 -29.94
C ALA A 120 -18.81 0.12 -28.57
N ARG A 121 -19.53 1.04 -27.88
CA ARG A 121 -19.16 1.54 -26.55
C ARG A 121 -19.30 0.47 -25.48
N VAL A 122 -20.40 -0.30 -25.49
CA VAL A 122 -20.59 -1.44 -24.57
C VAL A 122 -19.43 -2.43 -24.70
N ARG A 123 -19.06 -2.83 -25.92
CA ARG A 123 -17.91 -3.74 -26.14
C ARG A 123 -16.58 -3.13 -25.65
N SER A 124 -16.39 -1.82 -25.81
CA SER A 124 -15.18 -1.14 -25.37
C SER A 124 -15.07 -1.11 -23.83
N LEU A 125 -16.17 -0.76 -23.16
CA LEU A 125 -16.22 -0.68 -21.69
C LEU A 125 -16.13 -2.05 -21.03
N LEU A 126 -16.76 -3.08 -21.59
CA LEU A 126 -16.62 -4.46 -21.10
C LEU A 126 -15.21 -5.01 -21.27
N ARG A 127 -14.49 -4.64 -22.35
CA ARG A 127 -13.05 -4.98 -22.49
C ARG A 127 -12.21 -4.28 -21.43
N LEU A 128 -12.48 -3.01 -21.14
CA LEU A 128 -11.81 -2.27 -20.07
C LEU A 128 -12.05 -2.97 -18.72
N LYS A 129 -13.31 -3.29 -18.39
CA LYS A 129 -13.70 -4.03 -17.20
C LYS A 129 -12.93 -5.35 -17.07
N HIS A 130 -12.93 -6.16 -18.13
CA HIS A 130 -12.22 -7.44 -18.14
C HIS A 130 -10.71 -7.28 -17.89
N SER A 131 -10.07 -6.29 -18.52
CA SER A 131 -8.63 -6.04 -18.30
C SER A 131 -8.32 -5.59 -16.88
N ILE A 132 -9.21 -4.80 -16.26
CA ILE A 132 -9.06 -4.38 -14.85
C ILE A 132 -9.24 -5.59 -13.93
N ASP A 133 -10.29 -6.39 -14.13
CA ASP A 133 -10.55 -7.58 -13.32
C ASP A 133 -9.42 -8.61 -13.41
N GLU A 134 -8.91 -8.86 -14.62
CA GLU A 134 -7.77 -9.77 -14.83
C GLU A 134 -6.52 -9.28 -14.07
N ARG A 135 -6.22 -7.98 -14.16
CA ARG A 135 -5.10 -7.38 -13.44
C ARG A 135 -5.27 -7.54 -11.91
N ASP A 136 -6.47 -7.27 -11.41
CA ASP A 136 -6.76 -7.34 -9.98
C ASP A 136 -6.77 -8.79 -9.47
N GLU A 137 -7.20 -9.74 -10.30
CA GLU A 137 -7.13 -11.17 -9.99
C GLU A 137 -5.67 -11.68 -9.95
N ILE A 138 -4.84 -11.30 -10.93
CA ILE A 138 -3.40 -11.62 -10.93
C ILE A 138 -2.73 -11.03 -9.67
N ALA A 139 -3.07 -9.80 -9.31
CA ALA A 139 -2.53 -9.16 -8.11
C ALA A 139 -2.93 -9.91 -6.84
N ARG A 140 -4.19 -10.37 -6.74
CA ARG A 140 -4.69 -11.21 -5.63
C ARG A 140 -3.98 -12.55 -5.56
N GLN A 141 -3.90 -13.27 -6.67
CA GLN A 141 -3.25 -14.59 -6.74
C GLN A 141 -1.77 -14.52 -6.35
N ARG A 142 -1.07 -13.49 -6.85
CA ARG A 142 0.33 -13.24 -6.49
C ARG A 142 0.50 -13.04 -4.98
N GLN A 143 -0.41 -12.31 -4.35
CA GLN A 143 -0.37 -12.05 -2.93
C GLN A 143 -0.67 -13.29 -2.10
N ASP A 144 -1.71 -14.05 -2.46
CA ASP A 144 -2.06 -15.29 -1.77
C ASP A 144 -0.92 -16.30 -1.85
N PHE A 145 -0.25 -16.38 -3.00
CA PHE A 145 0.94 -17.19 -3.17
C PHE A 145 2.06 -16.79 -2.22
N VAL A 146 2.40 -15.48 -2.15
CA VAL A 146 3.45 -15.00 -1.24
C VAL A 146 3.08 -15.21 0.22
N SER A 147 1.82 -15.00 0.60
CA SER A 147 1.35 -15.24 1.96
C SER A 147 1.52 -16.71 2.38
N ARG A 148 1.12 -17.65 1.51
CA ARG A 148 1.30 -19.08 1.75
C ARG A 148 2.76 -19.46 1.83
N LEU A 149 3.59 -19.05 0.86
CA LEU A 149 5.03 -19.33 0.89
C LEU A 149 5.69 -18.81 2.16
N THR A 150 5.32 -17.60 2.61
CA THR A 150 5.88 -17.00 3.83
C THR A 150 5.50 -17.83 5.06
N HIS A 151 4.24 -18.28 5.15
CA HIS A 151 3.80 -19.17 6.22
C HIS A 151 4.58 -20.48 6.23
N ASP A 152 4.71 -21.10 5.05
CA ASP A 152 5.35 -22.41 4.91
C ASP A 152 6.87 -22.35 5.15
N LEU A 153 7.50 -21.20 4.87
CA LEU A 153 8.91 -20.95 5.21
C LEU A 153 9.10 -20.63 6.70
N ARG A 154 8.16 -19.88 7.33
CA ARG A 154 8.27 -19.52 8.74
C ARG A 154 8.25 -20.74 9.65
N THR A 155 7.37 -21.70 9.40
CA THR A 155 7.19 -22.87 10.26
C THR A 155 8.48 -23.66 10.48
N PRO A 156 9.23 -24.10 9.44
CA PRO A 156 10.50 -24.80 9.65
C PRO A 156 11.59 -23.93 10.27
N LEU A 157 11.63 -22.62 9.95
CA LEU A 157 12.61 -21.71 10.54
C LEU A 157 12.37 -21.50 12.05
N VAL A 158 11.11 -21.40 12.49
CA VAL A 158 10.76 -21.31 13.92
C VAL A 158 11.12 -22.64 14.63
N ALA A 159 10.91 -23.79 13.98
CA ALA A 159 11.30 -25.07 14.54
C ALA A 159 12.84 -25.17 14.68
N ALA A 160 13.58 -24.73 13.66
CA ALA A 160 15.04 -24.67 13.70
C ALA A 160 15.55 -23.75 14.81
N ASP A 161 14.91 -22.56 14.99
CA ASP A 161 15.25 -21.61 16.05
C ASP A 161 15.12 -22.23 17.44
N ARG A 162 14.01 -22.93 17.70
CA ARG A 162 13.79 -23.65 18.96
C ARG A 162 14.85 -24.74 19.22
N MET A 163 15.22 -25.50 18.19
CA MET A 163 16.25 -26.52 18.33
C MET A 163 17.64 -25.94 18.61
N LEU A 164 17.99 -24.84 17.91
CA LEU A 164 19.24 -24.12 18.14
C LEU A 164 19.28 -23.52 19.55
N MET A 165 18.16 -22.98 20.04
CA MET A 165 18.06 -22.49 21.42
C MET A 165 18.25 -23.59 22.46
N LEU A 166 17.65 -24.79 22.29
CA LEU A 166 17.84 -25.95 23.17
C LEU A 166 19.30 -26.42 23.18
N LEU A 167 19.98 -26.41 22.03
CA LEU A 167 21.40 -26.73 21.95
C LEU A 167 22.25 -25.71 22.73
N GLN A 168 21.98 -24.40 22.57
CA GLN A 168 22.69 -23.34 23.32
C GLN A 168 22.49 -23.40 24.83
N GLN A 169 21.28 -23.77 25.26
CA GLN A 169 20.95 -23.92 26.69
C GLN A 169 21.53 -25.23 27.31
N GLY A 170 22.16 -26.07 26.50
CA GLY A 170 22.71 -27.34 26.98
C GLY A 170 21.65 -28.41 27.30
N ALA A 171 20.40 -28.24 26.90
CA ALA A 171 19.30 -29.17 27.16
C ALA A 171 19.51 -30.56 26.50
N LEU A 172 20.34 -30.63 25.48
CA LEU A 172 20.71 -31.86 24.76
C LEU A 172 22.12 -32.37 25.08
N GLY A 173 22.72 -31.85 26.17
CA GLY A 173 24.08 -32.17 26.59
C GLY A 173 25.06 -31.02 26.37
N GLN A 174 26.24 -31.13 26.99
CA GLN A 174 27.28 -30.09 26.81
C GLN A 174 27.92 -30.18 25.42
N LEU A 175 27.97 -29.07 24.74
CA LEU A 175 28.60 -28.91 23.43
C LEU A 175 30.11 -28.61 23.58
N SER A 176 30.93 -29.12 22.69
CA SER A 176 32.32 -28.67 22.61
C SER A 176 32.36 -27.17 22.19
N PRO A 177 33.43 -26.42 22.56
CA PRO A 177 33.56 -25.02 22.20
C PRO A 177 33.40 -24.74 20.67
N GLN A 178 33.94 -25.66 19.85
CA GLN A 178 33.84 -25.53 18.40
C GLN A 178 32.39 -25.70 17.90
N ILE A 179 31.63 -26.66 18.47
CA ILE A 179 30.21 -26.88 18.11
C ILE A 179 29.37 -25.68 18.61
N GLN A 180 29.70 -25.13 19.76
CA GLN A 180 29.02 -23.96 20.31
C GLN A 180 29.14 -22.74 19.40
N GLU A 181 30.33 -22.49 18.83
CA GLU A 181 30.56 -21.42 17.87
C GLU A 181 29.73 -21.64 16.60
N VAL A 182 29.69 -22.86 16.06
CA VAL A 182 28.87 -23.21 14.89
C VAL A 182 27.38 -22.97 15.17
N VAL A 183 26.87 -23.38 16.33
CA VAL A 183 25.49 -23.20 16.73
C VAL A 183 25.13 -21.70 16.82
N VAL A 184 26.02 -20.85 17.34
CA VAL A 184 25.84 -19.38 17.35
C VAL A 184 25.71 -18.82 15.95
N ILE A 185 26.57 -19.24 15.02
CA ILE A 185 26.51 -18.81 13.62
C ILE A 185 25.19 -19.24 12.96
N MET A 186 24.77 -20.50 13.19
CA MET A 186 23.51 -21.04 12.67
C MET A 186 22.30 -20.27 13.23
N THR A 187 22.28 -19.97 14.52
CA THR A 187 21.21 -19.19 15.16
C THR A 187 21.09 -17.80 14.53
N ARG A 188 22.22 -17.12 14.36
CA ARG A 188 22.25 -15.80 13.71
C ARG A 188 21.73 -15.86 12.27
N SER A 189 22.12 -16.88 11.51
CA SER A 189 21.64 -17.07 10.14
C SER A 189 20.13 -17.35 10.09
N ASN A 190 19.62 -18.18 11.01
CA ASN A 190 18.20 -18.49 11.09
C ASN A 190 17.34 -17.27 11.46
N ILE A 191 17.78 -16.45 12.42
CA ILE A 191 17.12 -15.19 12.80
C ILE A 191 17.08 -14.23 11.60
N ASN A 192 18.19 -14.14 10.84
CA ASN A 192 18.23 -13.30 9.63
C ASN A 192 17.21 -13.77 8.58
N LEU A 193 17.09 -15.09 8.36
CA LEU A 193 16.11 -15.65 7.44
C LEU A 193 14.67 -15.39 7.90
N LEU A 194 14.37 -15.58 9.19
CA LEU A 194 13.05 -15.25 9.76
C LEU A 194 12.70 -13.77 9.56
N THR A 195 13.65 -12.88 9.82
CA THR A 195 13.47 -11.44 9.62
C THR A 195 13.21 -11.11 8.16
N MET A 196 13.97 -11.74 7.23
CA MET A 196 13.78 -11.54 5.79
C MET A 196 12.39 -11.99 5.33
N VAL A 197 11.95 -13.19 5.75
CA VAL A 197 10.64 -13.76 5.41
C VAL A 197 9.51 -12.87 5.94
N ASN A 198 9.62 -12.39 7.18
CA ASN A 198 8.63 -11.49 7.77
C ASN A 198 8.59 -10.13 7.05
N THR A 199 9.74 -9.55 6.72
CA THR A 199 9.82 -8.27 6.00
C THR A 199 9.23 -8.40 4.59
N LEU A 200 9.48 -9.52 3.90
CA LEU A 200 8.92 -9.79 2.58
C LEU A 200 7.38 -9.78 2.61
N LEU A 201 6.77 -10.44 3.60
CA LEU A 201 5.32 -10.46 3.76
C LEU A 201 4.76 -9.04 3.99
N GLU A 202 5.41 -8.24 4.84
CA GLU A 202 4.97 -6.87 5.10
C GLU A 202 5.05 -5.99 3.83
N VAL A 203 6.13 -6.10 3.06
CA VAL A 203 6.25 -5.40 1.77
C VAL A 203 5.08 -5.73 0.85
N TYR A 204 4.74 -7.03 0.71
CA TYR A 204 3.62 -7.45 -0.12
C TYR A 204 2.26 -6.97 0.40
N ARG A 205 2.07 -6.92 1.74
CA ARG A 205 0.83 -6.38 2.34
C ARG A 205 0.65 -4.89 2.04
N PHE A 206 1.73 -4.11 2.12
CA PHE A 206 1.70 -2.69 1.76
C PHE A 206 1.37 -2.48 0.28
N GLU A 207 2.00 -3.26 -0.62
CA GLU A 207 1.79 -3.11 -2.06
C GLU A 207 0.40 -3.49 -2.52
N ALA A 208 -0.20 -4.47 -1.89
CA ALA A 208 -1.56 -4.88 -2.20
C ALA A 208 -2.63 -3.91 -1.65
N GLY A 209 -2.24 -2.83 -0.96
CA GLY A 209 -3.18 -1.90 -0.33
C GLY A 209 -4.02 -2.53 0.78
N ARG A 210 -3.64 -3.73 1.27
CA ARG A 210 -4.37 -4.47 2.31
C ARG A 210 -3.82 -4.26 3.72
N LYS A 211 -2.78 -3.45 3.86
CA LYS A 211 -2.29 -3.04 5.16
C LYS A 211 -3.23 -1.97 5.72
N THR A 212 -4.12 -2.38 6.60
CA THR A 212 -4.94 -1.43 7.36
C THR A 212 -4.06 -0.78 8.41
N LEU A 213 -3.81 0.52 8.29
CA LEU A 213 -3.10 1.31 9.28
C LEU A 213 -4.08 1.84 10.32
N ILE A 214 -3.69 1.78 11.59
CA ILE A 214 -4.47 2.32 12.70
C ILE A 214 -3.89 3.68 13.06
N PHE A 215 -4.43 4.74 12.45
CA PHE A 215 -3.99 6.10 12.69
C PHE A 215 -4.47 6.60 14.07
N GLN A 216 -3.51 6.99 14.90
CA GLN A 216 -3.73 7.59 16.20
C GLN A 216 -2.69 8.70 16.46
N PRO A 217 -2.93 9.62 17.41
CA PRO A 217 -1.90 10.58 17.80
C PRO A 217 -0.68 9.86 18.39
N VAL A 218 0.48 10.01 17.78
CA VAL A 218 1.75 9.41 18.21
C VAL A 218 2.74 10.51 18.58
N ASN A 219 3.26 10.47 19.81
CA ASN A 219 4.33 11.33 20.26
C ASN A 219 5.67 10.80 19.74
N ILE A 220 6.25 11.50 18.79
CA ILE A 220 7.51 11.09 18.13
C ILE A 220 8.71 11.17 19.09
N ASN A 221 8.71 12.14 20.03
CA ASN A 221 9.77 12.23 21.03
C ASN A 221 9.86 10.94 21.88
N GLU A 222 8.71 10.47 22.38
CA GLU A 222 8.64 9.24 23.16
C GLU A 222 8.99 8.02 22.32
N LEU A 223 8.44 7.93 21.11
CA LEU A 223 8.70 6.81 20.21
C LEU A 223 10.19 6.66 19.89
N LEU A 224 10.89 7.77 19.60
CA LEU A 224 12.33 7.75 19.32
C LEU A 224 13.15 7.39 20.56
N LYS A 225 12.75 7.84 21.77
CA LYS A 225 13.37 7.43 23.02
C LYS A 225 13.23 5.94 23.27
N ASP A 226 12.01 5.39 23.07
CA ASP A 226 11.73 3.95 23.21
C ASP A 226 12.61 3.11 22.28
N VAL A 227 12.59 3.43 20.95
CA VAL A 227 13.37 2.69 19.95
C VAL A 227 14.87 2.81 20.20
N SER A 228 15.35 3.99 20.59
CA SER A 228 16.77 4.18 20.92
C SER A 228 17.19 3.36 22.14
N GLY A 229 16.34 3.32 23.18
CA GLY A 229 16.57 2.50 24.38
C GLY A 229 16.63 1.01 24.06
N GLU A 230 15.74 0.51 23.17
CA GLU A 230 15.76 -0.89 22.73
C GLU A 230 17.02 -1.27 21.97
N LEU A 231 17.61 -0.32 21.22
CA LEU A 231 18.78 -0.57 20.37
C LEU A 231 20.12 -0.21 21.03
N THR A 232 20.09 0.45 22.20
CA THR A 232 21.30 0.82 22.95
C THR A 232 22.21 -0.38 23.26
N PRO A 233 21.73 -1.56 23.72
CA PRO A 233 22.61 -2.70 23.95
C PRO A 233 23.36 -3.15 22.70
N LEU A 234 22.72 -3.09 21.52
CA LEU A 234 23.34 -3.45 20.24
C LEU A 234 24.41 -2.45 19.82
N ALA A 235 24.23 -1.17 20.13
CA ALA A 235 25.23 -0.14 19.90
C ALA A 235 26.43 -0.26 20.85
N GLU A 236 26.15 -0.55 22.15
CA GLU A 236 27.19 -0.76 23.17
C GLU A 236 28.10 -1.97 22.86
N GLU A 237 27.55 -3.05 22.32
CA GLU A 237 28.36 -4.19 21.82
C GLU A 237 29.42 -3.79 20.81
N LYS A 238 29.18 -2.70 20.08
CA LYS A 238 30.10 -2.12 19.09
C LYS A 238 30.85 -0.88 19.60
N ALA A 239 30.70 -0.52 20.88
CA ALA A 239 31.22 0.70 21.48
C ALA A 239 30.78 1.99 20.73
N LEU A 240 29.53 2.01 20.21
CA LEU A 240 28.93 3.15 19.54
C LEU A 240 28.05 3.94 20.52
N ALA A 241 28.08 5.28 20.42
CA ALA A 241 27.18 6.15 21.17
C ALA A 241 25.91 6.45 20.36
N ILE A 242 24.72 6.35 21.02
CA ILE A 242 23.46 6.85 20.47
C ILE A 242 23.14 8.18 21.17
N ASN A 243 23.07 9.26 20.39
CA ASN A 243 22.77 10.60 20.86
C ASN A 243 21.38 11.04 20.40
N LEU A 244 20.55 11.50 21.34
CA LEU A 244 19.26 12.12 21.03
C LEU A 244 19.42 13.65 21.14
N ASP A 245 19.20 14.34 20.03
CA ASP A 245 19.31 15.79 19.90
C ASP A 245 17.94 16.34 19.47
N PHE A 246 17.08 16.63 20.46
CA PHE A 246 15.76 17.19 20.23
C PHE A 246 15.81 18.69 20.53
N SER A 247 15.62 19.51 19.51
CA SER A 247 15.76 20.97 19.60
C SER A 247 14.82 21.64 20.62
N ASP A 248 13.71 20.99 20.96
CA ASP A 248 12.78 21.39 22.01
C ASP A 248 12.04 20.15 22.53
N ASP A 249 12.54 19.57 23.63
CA ASP A 249 11.95 18.39 24.27
C ASP A 249 10.72 18.74 25.11
N SER A 250 10.44 20.03 25.34
CA SER A 250 9.31 20.51 26.15
C SER A 250 7.97 20.42 25.40
N THR A 251 7.98 20.45 24.07
CA THR A 251 6.78 20.37 23.21
C THR A 251 6.66 19.02 22.54
N PRO A 252 5.58 18.24 22.81
CA PRO A 252 5.35 16.97 22.13
C PRO A 252 5.19 17.16 20.63
N LYS A 253 5.96 16.42 19.83
CA LYS A 253 5.84 16.40 18.38
C LYS A 253 4.86 15.30 18.00
N ILE A 254 3.61 15.68 17.74
CA ILE A 254 2.52 14.73 17.44
C ILE A 254 2.37 14.53 15.94
N VAL A 255 2.28 13.25 15.55
CA VAL A 255 1.94 12.80 14.18
C VAL A 255 0.71 11.91 14.27
N MET A 256 -0.22 12.05 13.31
CA MET A 256 -1.27 11.05 13.13
C MET A 256 -0.68 9.87 12.38
N GLY A 257 -0.57 8.71 13.03
CA GLY A 257 0.08 7.56 12.43
C GLY A 257 -0.16 6.25 13.18
N ASP A 258 0.26 5.17 12.55
CA ASP A 258 0.30 3.84 13.17
C ASP A 258 1.60 3.70 13.98
N ARG A 259 1.48 3.68 15.31
CA ARG A 259 2.62 3.61 16.22
C ARG A 259 3.51 2.40 15.96
N LEU A 260 2.93 1.25 15.60
CA LEU A 260 3.68 0.02 15.37
C LEU A 260 4.53 0.14 14.08
N GLU A 261 3.96 0.71 13.02
CA GLU A 261 4.68 0.88 11.76
C GLU A 261 5.75 1.99 11.86
N LEU A 262 5.46 3.08 12.58
CA LEU A 262 6.46 4.11 12.87
C LEU A 262 7.61 3.57 13.76
N HIS A 263 7.30 2.73 14.75
CA HIS A 263 8.32 2.03 15.54
C HIS A 263 9.22 1.17 14.64
N ARG A 264 8.63 0.39 13.74
CA ARG A 264 9.35 -0.44 12.76
C ARG A 264 10.22 0.39 11.82
N LEU A 265 9.72 1.54 11.36
CA LEU A 265 10.48 2.50 10.55
C LEU A 265 11.78 2.90 11.26
N PHE A 266 11.67 3.41 12.49
CA PHE A 266 12.84 3.92 13.22
C PHE A 266 13.77 2.81 13.68
N THR A 267 13.25 1.65 14.10
CA THR A 267 14.06 0.46 14.40
C THR A 267 14.89 0.04 13.18
N ASN A 268 14.32 0.07 12.00
CA ASN A 268 15.05 -0.27 10.77
C ASN A 268 16.14 0.77 10.42
N LEU A 269 15.84 2.06 10.54
CA LEU A 269 16.81 3.11 10.21
C LEU A 269 17.95 3.18 11.22
N ILE A 270 17.65 3.17 12.53
CA ILE A 270 18.65 3.20 13.59
C ILE A 270 19.45 1.89 13.61
N GLY A 271 18.79 0.74 13.39
CA GLY A 271 19.48 -0.55 13.26
C GLY A 271 20.44 -0.60 12.08
N ASN A 272 20.08 0.01 10.94
CA ASN A 272 21.01 0.16 9.82
C ASN A 272 22.18 1.07 10.15
N ALA A 273 21.96 2.20 10.83
CA ALA A 273 23.01 3.10 11.30
C ALA A 273 24.02 2.35 12.18
N ILE A 274 23.55 1.57 13.17
CA ILE A 274 24.41 0.74 14.03
C ILE A 274 25.14 -0.32 13.21
N LYS A 275 24.46 -0.95 12.25
CA LYS A 275 25.04 -2.01 11.42
C LYS A 275 26.21 -1.52 10.58
N PHE A 276 26.10 -0.34 9.97
CA PHE A 276 27.05 0.19 9.01
C PHE A 276 28.11 1.14 9.64
N THR A 277 28.00 1.40 10.93
CA THR A 277 29.00 2.13 11.70
C THR A 277 29.89 1.16 12.45
N ASP A 278 31.22 1.28 12.29
CA ASP A 278 32.21 0.47 13.03
C ASP A 278 32.74 1.19 14.25
N SER A 279 32.85 2.51 14.18
CA SER A 279 33.29 3.38 15.28
C SER A 279 32.69 4.78 15.13
N GLY A 280 32.45 5.44 16.25
CA GLY A 280 31.85 6.77 16.29
C GLY A 280 30.47 6.79 16.93
N SER A 281 29.48 7.43 16.31
CA SER A 281 28.17 7.64 16.92
C SER A 281 27.02 7.64 15.92
N ILE A 282 25.83 7.41 16.46
CA ILE A 282 24.55 7.62 15.77
C ILE A 282 23.85 8.79 16.47
N THR A 283 23.40 9.78 15.70
CA THR A 283 22.69 10.95 16.22
C THR A 283 21.29 11.00 15.64
N ILE A 284 20.28 11.04 16.49
CA ILE A 284 18.88 11.18 16.10
C ILE A 284 18.44 12.60 16.45
N ARG A 285 18.09 13.39 15.41
CA ARG A 285 17.59 14.76 15.57
C ARG A 285 16.13 14.83 15.28
N LEU A 286 15.42 15.64 16.06
CA LEU A 286 14.00 15.90 15.87
C LEU A 286 13.76 17.42 15.86
N ASN A 287 13.39 17.94 14.70
CA ASN A 287 13.11 19.35 14.47
C ASN A 287 11.67 19.52 13.99
N ASN A 288 11.15 20.75 14.10
CA ASN A 288 9.86 21.12 13.57
C ASN A 288 10.03 22.23 12.53
N GLN A 289 9.37 22.08 11.39
CA GLN A 289 9.29 23.12 10.36
C GLN A 289 7.87 23.70 10.34
N HIS A 290 7.75 25.02 10.40
CA HIS A 290 6.44 25.68 10.51
C HIS A 290 5.73 25.92 9.17
N GLN A 291 6.44 25.83 8.03
CA GLN A 291 5.83 26.03 6.70
C GLN A 291 6.55 25.16 5.64
N PRO A 292 5.93 24.06 5.14
CA PRO A 292 4.72 23.41 5.66
C PRO A 292 4.95 22.83 7.05
N GLU A 293 3.87 22.65 7.82
CA GLU A 293 3.97 22.16 9.18
C GLU A 293 4.32 20.67 9.20
N GLN A 294 5.59 20.37 9.47
CA GLN A 294 6.16 19.03 9.40
C GLN A 294 7.10 18.76 10.57
N ASN A 295 7.11 17.54 11.04
CA ASN A 295 8.16 17.01 11.92
C ASN A 295 9.27 16.43 11.06
N ILE A 296 10.47 16.93 11.23
CA ILE A 296 11.68 16.47 10.52
C ILE A 296 12.49 15.62 11.48
N ILE A 297 12.67 14.36 11.13
CA ILE A 297 13.48 13.40 11.88
C ILE A 297 14.71 13.06 11.05
N GLU A 298 15.90 13.23 11.62
CA GLU A 298 17.15 12.85 11.00
C GLU A 298 17.80 11.72 11.81
N VAL A 299 18.20 10.67 11.12
CA VAL A 299 19.05 9.60 11.67
C VAL A 299 20.39 9.71 10.96
N ALA A 300 21.38 10.24 11.68
CA ALA A 300 22.74 10.45 11.18
C ALA A 300 23.69 9.42 11.78
N ASP A 301 24.52 8.80 10.94
CA ASP A 301 25.59 7.89 11.34
C ASP A 301 26.95 8.40 10.86
N THR A 302 28.01 7.99 11.55
CA THR A 302 29.40 8.26 11.17
C THR A 302 30.06 7.05 10.51
N GLY A 303 29.27 6.24 9.80
CA GLY A 303 29.70 4.98 9.22
C GLY A 303 30.43 5.10 7.88
N SER A 304 30.40 4.02 7.12
CA SER A 304 31.12 3.92 5.83
C SER A 304 30.60 4.86 4.74
N GLY A 305 29.41 5.45 4.91
CA GLY A 305 28.73 6.21 3.86
C GLY A 305 28.25 5.34 2.70
N ILE A 306 27.56 5.99 1.75
CA ILE A 306 26.92 5.36 0.58
C ILE A 306 27.41 6.08 -0.68
N PRO A 307 27.95 5.35 -1.67
CA PRO A 307 28.35 5.93 -2.94
C PRO A 307 27.21 6.69 -3.62
N SER A 308 27.50 7.82 -4.25
CA SER A 308 26.49 8.65 -4.93
C SER A 308 25.70 7.89 -5.99
N GLU A 309 26.34 6.93 -6.64
CA GLU A 309 25.71 6.07 -7.67
C GLU A 309 24.65 5.11 -7.08
N GLU A 310 24.78 4.72 -5.80
CA GLU A 310 23.86 3.80 -5.14
C GLU A 310 22.67 4.52 -4.48
N GLN A 311 22.80 5.81 -4.14
CA GLN A 311 21.78 6.57 -3.42
C GLN A 311 20.41 6.63 -4.14
N PRO A 312 20.32 6.85 -5.47
CA PRO A 312 19.03 6.91 -6.17
C PRO A 312 18.22 5.62 -6.10
N THR A 313 18.91 4.47 -6.03
CA THR A 313 18.28 3.14 -6.02
C THR A 313 18.21 2.49 -4.64
N LEU A 314 18.62 3.21 -3.59
CA LEU A 314 18.74 2.68 -2.24
C LEU A 314 17.41 2.18 -1.65
N PHE A 315 16.32 2.80 -2.05
CA PHE A 315 14.96 2.45 -1.62
C PHE A 315 14.26 1.46 -2.56
N GLU A 316 14.96 0.87 -3.53
CA GLU A 316 14.42 -0.19 -4.38
C GLU A 316 14.46 -1.55 -3.67
N ARG A 317 13.60 -2.49 -4.14
CA ARG A 317 13.51 -3.84 -3.57
C ARG A 317 14.79 -4.63 -3.84
N PHE A 318 15.17 -5.44 -2.84
CA PHE A 318 16.32 -6.36 -2.94
C PHE A 318 17.64 -5.67 -3.26
N ARG A 319 17.70 -4.35 -3.11
CA ARG A 319 18.94 -3.61 -3.32
C ARG A 319 19.86 -3.80 -2.13
N GLN A 320 21.03 -4.33 -2.38
CA GLN A 320 22.11 -4.49 -1.41
C GLN A 320 23.30 -3.68 -1.93
N GLY A 321 23.90 -2.86 -1.08
CA GLY A 321 25.17 -2.20 -1.42
C GLY A 321 26.30 -3.23 -1.55
N ASN A 322 27.38 -2.86 -2.21
CA ASN A 322 28.56 -3.69 -2.44
C ASN A 322 29.35 -4.07 -1.17
N HIS A 323 28.81 -3.80 0.02
CA HIS A 323 29.46 -4.15 1.27
C HIS A 323 29.14 -5.60 1.69
N ASN A 324 30.14 -6.31 2.20
CA ASN A 324 30.06 -7.69 2.74
C ASN A 324 29.08 -7.87 3.93
N ARG A 325 28.29 -6.85 4.28
CA ARG A 325 27.34 -6.86 5.39
C ARG A 325 25.94 -7.19 4.87
N SER A 326 25.64 -8.48 4.98
CA SER A 326 24.40 -9.10 4.57
C SER A 326 23.14 -8.38 5.12
N GLY A 327 22.22 -8.02 4.23
CA GLY A 327 20.88 -7.52 4.55
C GLY A 327 19.90 -8.02 3.51
N SER A 328 18.59 -8.01 3.80
CA SER A 328 17.57 -8.48 2.85
C SER A 328 17.36 -7.55 1.64
N GLY A 329 17.84 -6.30 1.71
CA GLY A 329 17.52 -5.26 0.73
C GLY A 329 16.04 -4.83 0.73
N LEU A 330 15.28 -5.23 1.76
CA LEU A 330 13.85 -4.93 1.89
C LEU A 330 13.55 -3.89 2.97
N GLY A 331 14.48 -3.68 3.93
CA GLY A 331 14.25 -2.81 5.06
C GLY A 331 14.02 -1.35 4.65
N LEU A 332 14.91 -0.77 3.84
CA LEU A 332 14.77 0.62 3.38
C LEU A 332 13.59 0.80 2.43
N TYR A 333 13.30 -0.19 1.59
CA TYR A 333 12.08 -0.18 0.79
C TYR A 333 10.82 -0.15 1.68
N LEU A 334 10.75 -1.00 2.72
CA LEU A 334 9.64 -0.99 3.67
C LEU A 334 9.57 0.35 4.43
N ALA A 335 10.71 0.89 4.86
CA ALA A 335 10.78 2.21 5.50
C ALA A 335 10.14 3.30 4.64
N ARG A 336 10.48 3.34 3.35
CA ARG A 336 9.88 4.27 2.38
C ARG A 336 8.36 4.06 2.27
N ARG A 337 7.89 2.81 2.18
CA ARG A 337 6.44 2.52 2.11
C ARG A 337 5.68 2.93 3.36
N ILE A 338 6.28 2.75 4.55
CA ILE A 338 5.69 3.24 5.80
C ILE A 338 5.57 4.76 5.77
N VAL A 339 6.63 5.47 5.39
CA VAL A 339 6.63 6.93 5.32
C VAL A 339 5.61 7.46 4.30
N GLU A 340 5.56 6.89 3.10
CA GLU A 340 4.57 7.24 2.06
C GLU A 340 3.13 7.00 2.54
N ALA A 341 2.87 5.91 3.26
CA ALA A 341 1.56 5.61 3.83
C ALA A 341 1.14 6.57 4.97
N HIS A 342 2.09 7.32 5.53
CA HIS A 342 1.87 8.39 6.49
C HIS A 342 1.94 9.79 5.84
N GLU A 343 1.80 9.87 4.51
CA GLU A 343 1.84 11.12 3.74
C GLU A 343 3.15 11.91 3.90
N GLY A 344 4.22 11.20 4.25
CA GLY A 344 5.55 11.76 4.48
C GLY A 344 6.50 11.55 3.30
N THR A 345 7.75 12.01 3.49
CA THR A 345 8.86 11.79 2.56
C THR A 345 10.09 11.30 3.30
N ILE A 346 10.92 10.47 2.64
CA ILE A 346 12.20 10.00 3.14
C ILE A 346 13.29 10.26 2.10
N ASN A 347 14.40 10.84 2.54
CA ASN A 347 15.55 11.14 1.71
C ASN A 347 16.83 10.65 2.41
N VAL A 348 17.91 10.55 1.64
CA VAL A 348 19.25 10.24 2.14
C VAL A 348 20.26 11.23 1.58
N THR A 349 21.17 11.66 2.43
CA THR A 349 22.38 12.40 2.05
C THR A 349 23.57 11.66 2.64
N SER A 350 24.53 11.28 1.83
CA SER A 350 25.68 10.48 2.29
C SER A 350 26.92 10.78 1.48
N GLU A 351 28.06 10.70 2.13
CA GLU A 351 29.38 10.79 1.52
C GLU A 351 30.22 9.60 1.97
N LEU A 352 30.90 8.96 1.01
CA LEU A 352 31.69 7.76 1.28
C LEU A 352 32.79 8.07 2.31
N GLY A 353 32.84 7.29 3.40
CA GLY A 353 33.77 7.47 4.51
C GLY A 353 33.38 8.54 5.53
N GLN A 354 32.28 9.27 5.34
CA GLN A 354 31.81 10.31 6.28
C GLN A 354 30.48 9.96 6.97
N GLY A 355 29.83 8.88 6.54
CA GLY A 355 28.56 8.45 7.08
C GLY A 355 27.35 8.84 6.23
N SER A 356 26.16 8.68 6.82
CA SER A 356 24.90 8.93 6.13
C SER A 356 23.91 9.66 7.03
N VAL A 357 23.01 10.44 6.43
CA VAL A 357 21.89 11.11 7.10
C VAL A 357 20.63 10.73 6.37
N PHE A 358 19.74 9.99 7.05
CA PHE A 358 18.39 9.72 6.59
C PHE A 358 17.46 10.77 7.16
N THR A 359 16.77 11.51 6.29
CA THR A 359 15.84 12.58 6.67
C THR A 359 14.42 12.15 6.36
N ILE A 360 13.58 12.09 7.38
CA ILE A 360 12.17 11.74 7.32
C ILE A 360 11.35 12.99 7.64
N CYS A 361 10.41 13.34 6.76
CA CYS A 361 9.44 14.40 6.98
C CYS A 361 8.05 13.79 7.14
N LEU A 362 7.40 14.01 8.27
CA LEU A 362 6.04 13.56 8.54
C LEU A 362 5.13 14.77 8.81
N PRO A 363 3.88 14.79 8.29
CA PRO A 363 2.94 15.86 8.57
C PRO A 363 2.74 16.05 10.08
N ALA A 364 2.90 17.27 10.57
CA ALA A 364 2.62 17.59 11.97
C ALA A 364 1.12 17.83 12.15
N LYS A 365 0.54 17.35 13.26
CA LYS A 365 -0.81 17.72 13.64
C LYS A 365 -0.74 18.65 14.86
N ILE A 366 -1.21 19.88 14.69
CA ILE A 366 -1.47 20.74 15.83
C ILE A 366 -2.71 20.21 16.54
N ILE A 367 -2.56 19.73 17.77
CA ILE A 367 -3.70 19.61 18.69
C ILE A 367 -3.99 21.05 19.13
N ARG A 368 -4.94 21.71 18.48
CA ARG A 368 -5.50 22.95 19.02
C ARG A 368 -6.36 22.52 20.21
N ASP A 369 -5.91 22.85 21.42
CA ASP A 369 -6.75 22.79 22.61
C ASP A 369 -7.99 23.62 22.34
N SER A 370 -9.16 22.98 22.35
CA SER A 370 -10.50 23.58 22.19
C SER A 370 -10.97 24.16 23.52
#